data_fa25200e6d9a770b5d1f8b0e20f38594
#
_entry.id   fa25200e6d9a770b5d1f8b0e20f38594
#
_cell.length_a   1.000
_cell.length_b   1.000
_cell.length_c   1.000
_cell.angle_alpha   90.00
_cell.angle_beta   90.00
_cell.angle_gamma   90.00
#
_symmetry.space_group_name_H-M   'P 1'
#
loop_
_entity.id
_entity.type
_entity.pdbx_description
1 polymer ?
#
loop_
_entity_poly.entity_id
_entity_poly.type
_entity_poly.pdbx_seq_one_letter_code
_entity_poly.pdbx_strand_id
1 'polypeptide(L)'
;MEDNTDMNEIEQELIIVERNRNPKVVLGFFSIIILVAAIVLGVTLSDSNDSSTNTVINETLPAQSQIAPDAQDSVEKKTDENKAQSPLEQGKVTILGDPIPVDPEIGYLAPSFKAQLNTGSEPVTIDPTDGTVRLIGFFAHWCPHCQREVPRVSKWLEENGVPTEIEILAVSTAVREGTPNYPPSEWFTKERWPTDIFVDNQDNDLAAAYGLAGFPYWVLVDATGRVVHRSSGELTEEQFGYLVELAISLAPKLA
;
A
#
# COMPACT_ATOMS: atom_id res chain seq x y z
N MET A 1 8.39 -46.49 -25.66
CA MET A 1 6.96 -46.21 -25.62
C MET A 1 6.72 -45.53 -24.29
N GLU A 2 7.15 -44.29 -24.22
CA GLU A 2 6.99 -43.45 -23.03
C GLU A 2 6.42 -42.11 -23.47
N ASP A 3 5.42 -41.69 -22.74
CA ASP A 3 5.04 -40.34 -22.52
C ASP A 3 4.35 -39.54 -23.64
N ASN A 4 3.12 -39.93 -23.91
CA ASN A 4 2.19 -39.08 -24.67
C ASN A 4 0.94 -38.72 -23.85
N THR A 5 0.90 -39.04 -22.54
CA THR A 5 -0.26 -38.84 -21.67
C THR A 5 -0.21 -37.47 -20.98
N ASP A 6 1.00 -36.96 -20.70
CA ASP A 6 1.22 -35.74 -19.92
C ASP A 6 0.97 -34.47 -20.74
N MET A 7 1.23 -34.50 -22.05
CA MET A 7 0.99 -33.33 -22.93
C MET A 7 -0.50 -33.06 -23.17
N ASN A 8 -1.33 -34.05 -23.09
CA ASN A 8 -2.76 -33.92 -23.37
C ASN A 8 -3.55 -33.40 -22.16
N GLU A 9 -3.07 -33.61 -20.93
CA GLU A 9 -3.64 -33.02 -19.72
C GLU A 9 -3.31 -31.55 -19.61
N ILE A 10 -2.10 -31.14 -19.97
CA ILE A 10 -1.68 -29.73 -19.96
C ILE A 10 -2.45 -28.91 -21.02
N GLU A 11 -2.71 -29.46 -22.21
CA GLU A 11 -3.52 -28.80 -23.23
C GLU A 11 -4.99 -28.69 -22.80
N GLN A 12 -5.53 -29.64 -22.07
CA GLN A 12 -6.91 -29.60 -21.56
C GLN A 12 -7.08 -28.57 -20.44
N GLU A 13 -6.12 -28.43 -19.55
CA GLU A 13 -6.15 -27.39 -18.52
C GLU A 13 -6.04 -25.98 -19.12
N LEU A 14 -5.21 -25.78 -20.14
CA LEU A 14 -5.10 -24.51 -20.88
C LEU A 14 -6.42 -24.08 -21.54
N ILE A 15 -7.18 -25.03 -22.09
CA ILE A 15 -8.46 -24.77 -22.74
C ILE A 15 -9.55 -24.38 -21.72
N ILE A 16 -9.48 -24.91 -20.50
CA ILE A 16 -10.44 -24.56 -19.42
C ILE A 16 -10.18 -23.16 -18.89
N VAL A 17 -8.93 -22.74 -18.78
CA VAL A 17 -8.54 -21.38 -18.34
C VAL A 17 -8.97 -20.33 -19.37
N GLU A 18 -8.90 -20.61 -20.68
CA GLU A 18 -9.34 -19.66 -21.71
C GLU A 18 -10.87 -19.48 -21.78
N ARG A 19 -11.66 -20.48 -21.37
CA ARG A 19 -13.12 -20.43 -21.46
C ARG A 19 -13.78 -19.48 -20.46
N ASN A 20 -13.08 -19.09 -19.40
CA ASN A 20 -13.64 -18.28 -18.31
C ASN A 20 -13.13 -16.81 -18.27
N ARG A 21 -12.43 -16.36 -19.31
CA ARG A 21 -11.91 -14.98 -19.39
C ARG A 21 -12.82 -14.09 -20.21
N ASN A 22 -13.13 -12.94 -19.62
CA ASN A 22 -13.85 -11.85 -20.26
C ASN A 22 -13.11 -11.40 -21.55
N PRO A 23 -13.72 -11.36 -22.75
CA PRO A 23 -13.03 -11.14 -24.03
C PRO A 23 -12.32 -9.79 -24.16
N LYS A 24 -12.51 -8.87 -23.22
CA LYS A 24 -11.85 -7.55 -23.23
C LYS A 24 -10.41 -7.59 -22.68
N VAL A 25 -10.03 -8.64 -21.97
CA VAL A 25 -8.69 -8.77 -21.35
C VAL A 25 -7.68 -9.45 -22.29
N VAL A 26 -8.15 -10.30 -23.20
CA VAL A 26 -7.28 -11.12 -24.08
C VAL A 26 -6.55 -10.30 -25.16
N LEU A 27 -7.07 -9.14 -25.57
CA LEU A 27 -6.39 -8.32 -26.60
C LEU A 27 -5.14 -7.57 -26.12
N GLY A 28 -4.95 -7.41 -24.80
CA GLY A 28 -3.79 -6.68 -24.24
C GLY A 28 -2.49 -7.48 -24.20
N PHE A 29 -2.58 -8.78 -24.02
CA PHE A 29 -1.39 -9.63 -23.78
C PHE A 29 -0.52 -9.87 -25.00
N PHE A 30 -1.08 -9.90 -26.21
CA PHE A 30 -0.29 -10.12 -27.43
C PHE A 30 0.57 -8.91 -27.84
N SER A 31 0.18 -7.69 -27.45
CA SER A 31 0.94 -6.48 -27.76
C SER A 31 2.20 -6.31 -26.92
N ILE A 32 2.22 -6.80 -25.68
CA ILE A 32 3.32 -6.63 -24.73
C ILE A 32 4.50 -7.59 -25.07
N ILE A 33 4.21 -8.81 -25.50
CA ILE A 33 5.25 -9.79 -25.87
C ILE A 33 6.05 -9.30 -27.09
N ILE A 34 5.43 -8.63 -28.04
CA ILE A 34 6.10 -8.10 -29.23
C ILE A 34 6.99 -6.90 -28.88
N LEU A 35 6.59 -6.08 -27.88
CA LEU A 35 7.36 -4.90 -27.49
C LEU A 35 8.62 -5.25 -26.68
N VAL A 36 8.59 -6.29 -25.87
CA VAL A 36 9.75 -6.78 -25.10
C VAL A 36 10.81 -7.40 -26.02
N ALA A 37 10.40 -8.10 -27.08
CA ALA A 37 11.32 -8.67 -28.06
C ALA A 37 12.06 -7.59 -28.89
N ALA A 38 11.45 -6.40 -29.10
CA ALA A 38 12.07 -5.31 -29.84
C ALA A 38 13.10 -4.52 -29.01
N ILE A 39 12.98 -4.51 -27.68
CA ILE A 39 13.90 -3.80 -26.77
C ILE A 39 15.21 -4.58 -26.58
N VAL A 40 15.19 -5.90 -26.62
CA VAL A 40 16.38 -6.74 -26.43
C VAL A 40 17.32 -6.72 -27.67
N LEU A 41 16.80 -6.36 -28.84
CA LEU A 41 17.56 -6.28 -30.08
C LEU A 41 18.10 -4.87 -30.41
N GLY A 42 17.76 -3.85 -29.61
CA GLY A 42 18.08 -2.43 -29.88
C GLY A 42 19.25 -1.84 -29.09
N VAL A 43 19.93 -2.58 -28.22
CA VAL A 43 21.02 -2.05 -27.37
C VAL A 43 22.37 -2.62 -27.79
N THR A 44 22.77 -2.32 -29.04
CA THR A 44 24.18 -2.30 -29.41
C THR A 44 24.35 -1.23 -30.48
N LEU A 45 25.11 -0.22 -30.15
CA LEU A 45 25.65 0.86 -30.97
C LEU A 45 25.12 2.26 -30.60
N SER A 46 25.76 2.91 -29.65
CA SER A 46 26.29 4.28 -29.86
C SER A 46 27.22 4.65 -28.71
N ASP A 47 28.45 4.78 -29.05
CA ASP A 47 29.53 5.33 -28.24
C ASP A 47 29.68 6.83 -28.57
N SER A 48 30.27 7.58 -27.63
CA SER A 48 30.98 8.84 -27.82
C SER A 48 30.44 10.13 -27.23
N ASN A 49 31.15 10.58 -26.17
CA ASN A 49 31.68 11.93 -25.88
C ASN A 49 30.74 13.16 -25.82
N ASP A 50 30.74 13.91 -24.75
CA ASP A 50 31.72 14.92 -24.38
C ASP A 50 31.39 15.69 -23.09
N SER A 51 32.43 15.92 -22.31
CA SER A 51 32.90 17.01 -21.46
C SER A 51 31.97 18.09 -20.87
N SER A 52 32.12 18.20 -19.57
CA SER A 52 32.38 19.41 -18.75
C SER A 52 31.40 20.59 -18.71
N THR A 53 30.90 20.93 -17.51
CA THR A 53 31.43 22.06 -16.74
C THR A 53 30.81 22.16 -15.35
N ASN A 54 31.67 22.29 -14.35
CA ASN A 54 31.37 22.71 -12.98
C ASN A 54 30.85 24.17 -12.94
N THR A 55 29.84 24.41 -12.14
CA THR A 55 29.71 25.74 -11.51
C THR A 55 29.22 25.56 -10.09
N VAL A 56 30.12 25.81 -9.15
CA VAL A 56 29.90 25.98 -7.73
C VAL A 56 29.32 27.37 -7.51
N ILE A 57 28.20 27.49 -6.87
CA ILE A 57 27.83 28.75 -6.19
C ILE A 57 27.42 28.43 -4.76
N ASN A 58 28.23 28.97 -3.91
CA ASN A 58 28.14 29.00 -2.44
C ASN A 58 27.31 30.23 -2.07
N GLU A 59 26.21 30.09 -1.35
CA GLU A 59 25.61 31.21 -0.63
C GLU A 59 25.06 30.83 0.73
N THR A 60 25.47 31.60 1.65
CA THR A 60 25.57 31.68 3.07
C THR A 60 24.20 31.86 3.74
N LEU A 61 23.98 31.14 4.84
CA LEU A 61 22.94 31.38 5.88
C LEU A 61 23.18 32.71 6.62
N PRO A 62 22.15 33.30 7.16
CA PRO A 62 22.25 33.93 8.48
C PRO A 62 21.32 33.32 9.52
N ALA A 63 21.83 33.34 10.73
CA ALA A 63 21.34 32.75 11.96
C ALA A 63 20.34 33.66 12.72
N GLN A 64 19.56 32.95 13.56
CA GLN A 64 19.03 33.36 14.89
C GLN A 64 18.06 34.52 15.05
N SER A 65 16.91 34.20 15.66
CA SER A 65 16.48 34.94 16.85
C SER A 65 15.63 34.04 17.76
N GLN A 66 16.11 33.90 18.99
CA GLN A 66 15.40 33.38 20.16
C GLN A 66 14.39 34.39 20.66
N ILE A 67 13.27 33.96 21.21
CA ILE A 67 12.61 34.51 22.39
C ILE A 67 11.60 33.48 22.94
N ALA A 68 11.76 33.10 24.20
CA ALA A 68 10.75 32.62 25.15
C ALA A 68 10.73 33.68 26.30
N PRO A 69 9.87 33.63 27.32
CA PRO A 69 8.78 32.72 27.72
C PRO A 69 7.50 33.43 28.26
N ASP A 70 6.62 32.57 28.83
CA ASP A 70 5.60 32.85 29.87
C ASP A 70 4.17 33.27 29.44
N ALA A 71 3.21 32.37 29.73
CA ALA A 71 2.20 32.58 30.78
C ALA A 71 1.26 31.36 30.89
N GLN A 72 1.24 30.77 32.09
CA GLN A 72 0.21 29.85 32.57
C GLN A 72 -1.15 30.54 32.60
N ASP A 73 -2.19 29.89 32.09
CA ASP A 73 -3.53 30.09 32.60
C ASP A 73 -4.31 28.79 32.63
N SER A 74 -4.69 28.40 33.83
CA SER A 74 -5.45 27.22 34.19
C SER A 74 -6.94 27.49 33.97
N VAL A 75 -7.57 26.81 33.02
CA VAL A 75 -9.02 26.77 32.90
C VAL A 75 -9.51 25.34 33.10
N GLU A 76 -10.16 25.16 34.23
CA GLU A 76 -10.98 24.01 34.58
C GLU A 76 -12.03 23.73 33.48
N LYS A 77 -11.96 22.54 32.84
CA LYS A 77 -12.93 22.11 31.83
C LYS A 77 -13.92 21.12 32.44
N LYS A 78 -15.14 21.58 32.62
CA LYS A 78 -16.30 20.74 32.89
C LYS A 78 -16.46 19.70 31.79
N THR A 79 -16.58 18.44 32.21
CA THR A 79 -16.94 17.29 31.40
C THR A 79 -18.41 17.39 30.96
N ASP A 80 -18.68 17.61 29.70
CA ASP A 80 -19.97 17.32 29.08
C ASP A 80 -19.92 15.91 28.46
N GLU A 81 -20.52 14.97 29.14
CA GLU A 81 -20.82 13.64 28.63
C GLU A 81 -21.98 13.74 27.64
N ASN A 82 -21.70 13.90 26.38
CA ASN A 82 -22.44 13.36 25.23
C ASN A 82 -21.88 13.91 23.91
N LYS A 83 -20.65 13.49 23.55
CA LYS A 83 -20.12 13.77 22.22
C LYS A 83 -20.07 12.43 21.46
N ALA A 84 -20.89 12.31 20.42
CA ALA A 84 -20.68 11.24 19.44
C ALA A 84 -19.19 11.16 19.13
N GLN A 85 -18.56 10.00 19.34
CA GLN A 85 -17.14 9.83 19.14
C GLN A 85 -16.81 10.22 17.71
N SER A 86 -16.04 11.28 17.55
CA SER A 86 -15.47 11.62 16.26
C SER A 86 -14.52 10.50 15.82
N PRO A 87 -14.46 10.17 14.54
CA PRO A 87 -13.50 9.20 14.02
C PRO A 87 -12.08 9.50 14.51
N LEU A 88 -11.30 8.45 14.77
CA LEU A 88 -9.93 8.60 15.24
C LEU A 88 -9.04 9.14 14.13
N GLU A 89 -8.28 10.16 14.45
CA GLU A 89 -7.25 10.71 13.55
C GLU A 89 -5.85 10.20 13.90
N GLN A 90 -5.68 9.74 15.14
CA GLN A 90 -4.45 9.08 15.60
C GLN A 90 -4.82 7.92 16.52
N GLY A 91 -4.31 6.74 16.21
CA GLY A 91 -4.61 5.50 16.91
C GLY A 91 -3.60 5.15 18.00
N LYS A 92 -3.94 4.12 18.77
CA LYS A 92 -3.00 3.40 19.61
C LYS A 92 -2.45 2.22 18.82
N VAL A 93 -1.13 2.19 18.65
CA VAL A 93 -0.43 1.13 17.93
C VAL A 93 0.48 0.38 18.88
N THR A 94 0.55 -0.93 18.73
CA THR A 94 1.53 -1.79 19.41
C THR A 94 2.08 -2.76 18.36
N ILE A 95 3.39 -2.74 18.15
CA ILE A 95 4.08 -3.68 17.28
C ILE A 95 4.47 -4.91 18.11
N LEU A 96 4.17 -6.10 17.61
CA LEU A 96 4.33 -7.39 18.30
C LEU A 96 5.39 -8.30 17.65
N GLY A 97 6.25 -7.76 16.80
CA GLY A 97 7.29 -8.50 16.10
C GLY A 97 8.42 -7.58 15.66
N ASP A 98 9.41 -8.15 14.98
CA ASP A 98 10.51 -7.37 14.44
C ASP A 98 10.06 -6.55 13.23
N PRO A 99 10.42 -5.25 13.15
CA PRO A 99 10.15 -4.43 11.98
C PRO A 99 10.84 -4.99 10.73
N ILE A 100 10.17 -4.91 9.58
CA ILE A 100 10.79 -5.24 8.31
C ILE A 100 11.69 -4.08 7.85
N PRO A 101 12.88 -4.37 7.27
CA PRO A 101 13.78 -3.34 6.79
C PRO A 101 13.15 -2.49 5.67
N VAL A 102 13.64 -1.26 5.51
CA VAL A 102 13.27 -0.40 4.37
C VAL A 102 13.79 -0.94 3.04
N ASP A 103 14.77 -1.84 3.08
CA ASP A 103 15.33 -2.53 1.91
C ASP A 103 14.22 -3.17 1.04
N PRO A 104 14.32 -3.14 -0.31
CA PRO A 104 13.38 -3.76 -1.22
C PRO A 104 13.32 -5.29 -1.17
N GLU A 105 14.16 -5.96 -0.41
CA GLU A 105 14.11 -7.43 -0.26
C GLU A 105 12.75 -7.91 0.25
N ILE A 106 12.40 -9.11 -0.16
CA ILE A 106 11.16 -9.83 0.23
C ILE A 106 11.51 -11.07 1.06
N GLY A 107 10.47 -11.71 1.62
CA GLY A 107 10.62 -12.95 2.40
C GLY A 107 10.76 -12.74 3.90
N TYR A 108 10.81 -11.48 4.37
CA TYR A 108 10.74 -11.18 5.81
C TYR A 108 9.38 -11.58 6.38
N LEU A 109 9.38 -12.06 7.63
CA LEU A 109 8.13 -12.21 8.37
C LEU A 109 7.58 -10.81 8.67
N ALA A 110 6.34 -10.57 8.30
CA ALA A 110 5.68 -9.31 8.61
C ALA A 110 5.43 -9.20 10.12
N PRO A 111 5.59 -8.03 10.75
CA PRO A 111 5.30 -7.89 12.16
C PRO A 111 3.80 -8.01 12.43
N SER A 112 3.43 -8.72 13.50
CA SER A 112 2.10 -8.62 14.07
C SER A 112 1.92 -7.23 14.68
N PHE A 113 0.70 -6.72 14.64
CA PHE A 113 0.39 -5.44 15.27
C PHE A 113 -0.99 -5.42 15.90
N LYS A 114 -1.18 -4.51 16.85
CA LYS A 114 -2.47 -4.17 17.42
C LYS A 114 -2.72 -2.69 17.21
N ALA A 115 -3.78 -2.35 16.47
CA ALA A 115 -4.11 -0.97 16.13
C ALA A 115 -5.63 -0.75 16.13
N GLN A 116 -6.03 0.51 16.27
CA GLN A 116 -7.44 0.90 16.22
C GLN A 116 -7.87 1.14 14.77
N LEU A 117 -9.13 0.84 14.49
CA LEU A 117 -9.79 1.27 13.27
C LEU A 117 -10.19 2.76 13.38
N ASN A 118 -10.34 3.41 12.23
CA ASN A 118 -10.78 4.81 12.15
C ASN A 118 -12.19 5.05 12.74
N THR A 119 -12.96 4.00 12.96
CA THR A 119 -14.25 4.02 13.64
C THR A 119 -14.16 4.27 15.16
N GLY A 120 -12.95 4.24 15.73
CA GLY A 120 -12.72 4.42 17.16
C GLY A 120 -13.00 3.17 18.00
N SER A 121 -13.11 1.99 17.37
CA SER A 121 -13.31 0.72 18.05
C SER A 121 -12.12 0.34 18.95
N GLU A 122 -12.33 -0.69 19.81
CA GLU A 122 -11.21 -1.32 20.52
C GLU A 122 -10.13 -1.80 19.53
N PRO A 123 -8.84 -1.72 19.91
CA PRO A 123 -7.76 -2.13 19.01
C PRO A 123 -7.88 -3.59 18.57
N VAL A 124 -7.79 -3.81 17.27
CA VAL A 124 -7.80 -5.13 16.65
C VAL A 124 -6.35 -5.63 16.49
N THR A 125 -6.13 -6.92 16.71
CA THR A 125 -4.82 -7.55 16.49
C THR A 125 -4.81 -8.20 15.11
N ILE A 126 -3.79 -7.89 14.34
CA ILE A 126 -3.47 -8.55 13.08
C ILE A 126 -2.24 -9.42 13.29
N ASP A 127 -2.43 -10.72 13.12
CA ASP A 127 -1.36 -11.71 13.12
C ASP A 127 -1.12 -12.14 11.67
N PRO A 128 0.04 -11.83 11.08
CA PRO A 128 0.31 -12.18 9.68
C PRO A 128 0.40 -13.69 9.46
N THR A 129 0.52 -14.50 10.51
CA THR A 129 0.67 -15.97 10.43
C THR A 129 -0.66 -16.73 10.59
N ASP A 130 -1.79 -16.04 10.60
CA ASP A 130 -3.13 -16.62 10.80
C ASP A 130 -3.70 -17.36 9.56
N GLY A 131 -2.94 -17.42 8.47
CA GLY A 131 -3.35 -18.08 7.23
C GLY A 131 -4.04 -17.15 6.22
N THR A 132 -4.17 -15.86 6.53
CA THR A 132 -4.83 -14.88 5.66
C THR A 132 -3.80 -14.14 4.81
N VAL A 133 -4.03 -14.10 3.50
CA VAL A 133 -3.25 -13.23 2.60
C VAL A 133 -3.74 -11.80 2.74
N ARG A 134 -2.81 -10.85 2.91
CA ARG A 134 -3.13 -9.45 3.14
C ARG A 134 -2.43 -8.52 2.17
N LEU A 135 -3.19 -7.62 1.58
CA LEU A 135 -2.70 -6.48 0.82
C LEU A 135 -2.90 -5.21 1.64
N ILE A 136 -1.82 -4.62 2.14
CA ILE A 136 -1.84 -3.51 3.09
C ILE A 136 -1.33 -2.25 2.40
N GLY A 137 -2.19 -1.24 2.27
CA GLY A 137 -1.85 0.07 1.70
C GLY A 137 -1.64 1.13 2.78
N PHE A 138 -0.54 1.87 2.71
CA PHE A 138 -0.22 2.97 3.62
C PHE A 138 -0.38 4.31 2.91
N PHE A 139 -1.21 5.17 3.48
CA PHE A 139 -1.61 6.43 2.84
C PHE A 139 -1.46 7.61 3.78
N ALA A 140 -0.92 8.73 3.24
CA ALA A 140 -0.92 10.03 3.89
C ALA A 140 -1.91 10.95 3.16
N HIS A 141 -2.90 11.47 3.87
CA HIS A 141 -3.99 12.28 3.30
C HIS A 141 -3.53 13.54 2.55
N TRP A 142 -2.38 14.10 2.94
CA TRP A 142 -1.77 15.28 2.34
C TRP A 142 -0.91 14.98 1.12
N CYS A 143 -0.54 13.70 0.89
CA CYS A 143 0.33 13.31 -0.22
C CYS A 143 -0.42 13.35 -1.55
N PRO A 144 0.04 14.14 -2.57
CA PRO A 144 -0.66 14.24 -3.84
C PRO A 144 -0.81 12.92 -4.60
N HIS A 145 0.13 11.99 -4.44
CA HIS A 145 0.06 10.66 -5.04
C HIS A 145 -1.04 9.82 -4.38
N CYS A 146 -1.15 9.84 -3.04
CA CYS A 146 -2.23 9.17 -2.33
C CYS A 146 -3.61 9.74 -2.69
N GLN A 147 -3.69 11.07 -2.86
CA GLN A 147 -4.93 11.75 -3.24
C GLN A 147 -5.44 11.34 -4.62
N ARG A 148 -4.58 10.86 -5.51
CA ARG A 148 -4.96 10.29 -6.81
C ARG A 148 -5.21 8.80 -6.74
N GLU A 149 -4.46 8.07 -5.93
CA GLU A 149 -4.55 6.60 -5.88
C GLU A 149 -5.76 6.12 -5.07
N VAL A 150 -6.03 6.69 -3.89
CA VAL A 150 -7.15 6.26 -3.05
C VAL A 150 -8.49 6.28 -3.80
N PRO A 151 -8.92 7.37 -4.48
CA PRO A 151 -10.15 7.32 -5.27
C PRO A 151 -10.10 6.33 -6.44
N ARG A 152 -8.94 6.11 -7.04
CA ARG A 152 -8.76 5.12 -8.13
C ARG A 152 -8.95 3.70 -7.62
N VAL A 153 -8.32 3.37 -6.49
CA VAL A 153 -8.45 2.05 -5.85
C VAL A 153 -9.87 1.82 -5.35
N SER A 154 -10.47 2.82 -4.68
CA SER A 154 -11.88 2.74 -4.24
C SER A 154 -12.82 2.43 -5.40
N LYS A 155 -12.65 3.15 -6.50
CA LYS A 155 -13.45 2.93 -7.72
C LYS A 155 -13.22 1.53 -8.30
N TRP A 156 -11.97 1.08 -8.38
CA TRP A 156 -11.63 -0.25 -8.87
C TRP A 156 -12.31 -1.34 -8.04
N LEU A 157 -12.26 -1.21 -6.70
CA LEU A 157 -12.91 -2.15 -5.78
C LEU A 157 -14.44 -2.08 -5.86
N GLU A 158 -15.02 -0.91 -6.11
CA GLU A 158 -16.47 -0.75 -6.36
C GLU A 158 -16.90 -1.47 -7.65
N GLU A 159 -16.10 -1.37 -8.71
CA GLU A 159 -16.42 -1.93 -10.04
C GLU A 159 -16.14 -3.44 -10.15
N ASN A 160 -15.11 -3.95 -9.48
CA ASN A 160 -14.68 -5.34 -9.56
C ASN A 160 -15.10 -6.19 -8.34
N GLY A 161 -15.56 -5.52 -7.27
CA GLY A 161 -15.85 -6.14 -5.98
C GLY A 161 -14.62 -6.25 -5.08
N VAL A 162 -14.83 -6.24 -3.77
CA VAL A 162 -13.79 -6.55 -2.79
C VAL A 162 -13.63 -8.07 -2.76
N PRO A 163 -12.44 -8.63 -3.07
CA PRO A 163 -12.23 -10.08 -3.05
C PRO A 163 -12.42 -10.64 -1.62
N THR A 164 -13.00 -11.81 -1.54
CA THR A 164 -13.26 -12.50 -0.26
C THR A 164 -12.15 -13.47 0.15
N GLU A 165 -11.25 -13.77 -0.76
CA GLU A 165 -10.13 -14.70 -0.58
C GLU A 165 -8.94 -14.07 0.16
N ILE A 166 -8.89 -12.75 0.21
CA ILE A 166 -7.81 -11.96 0.81
C ILE A 166 -8.37 -10.81 1.63
N GLU A 167 -7.56 -10.25 2.51
CA GLU A 167 -7.88 -8.98 3.17
C GLU A 167 -7.14 -7.82 2.50
N ILE A 168 -7.88 -6.78 2.13
CA ILE A 168 -7.31 -5.50 1.70
C ILE A 168 -7.50 -4.51 2.84
N LEU A 169 -6.39 -4.01 3.37
CA LEU A 169 -6.37 -3.10 4.52
C LEU A 169 -5.74 -1.77 4.14
N ALA A 170 -6.28 -0.67 4.66
CA ALA A 170 -5.63 0.63 4.60
C ALA A 170 -5.03 1.00 5.96
N VAL A 171 -3.93 1.72 5.93
CA VAL A 171 -3.35 2.39 7.10
C VAL A 171 -3.28 3.88 6.83
N SER A 172 -4.03 4.65 7.61
CA SER A 172 -3.92 6.10 7.68
C SER A 172 -2.72 6.47 8.54
N THR A 173 -1.69 7.05 7.97
CA THR A 173 -0.43 7.36 8.65
C THR A 173 0.08 8.75 8.30
N ALA A 174 1.10 9.22 9.00
CA ALA A 174 1.73 10.53 8.82
C ALA A 174 0.72 11.69 8.81
N VAL A 175 -0.23 11.66 9.73
CA VAL A 175 -1.32 12.65 9.80
C VAL A 175 -0.76 14.05 10.11
N ARG A 176 -1.22 15.05 9.36
CA ARG A 176 -0.79 16.45 9.50
C ARG A 176 -1.98 17.39 9.51
N GLU A 177 -2.28 17.98 10.65
CA GLU A 177 -3.31 19.00 10.76
C GLU A 177 -3.05 20.18 9.82
N GLY A 178 -4.14 20.80 9.34
CA GLY A 178 -4.05 21.99 8.48
C GLY A 178 -3.55 21.74 7.06
N THR A 179 -3.35 20.48 6.66
CA THR A 179 -3.01 20.11 5.29
C THR A 179 -4.22 19.57 4.52
N PRO A 180 -4.17 19.44 3.18
CA PRO A 180 -5.31 18.96 2.39
C PRO A 180 -5.84 17.61 2.88
N ASN A 181 -7.18 17.44 2.79
CA ASN A 181 -7.91 16.23 3.19
C ASN A 181 -7.77 15.84 4.66
N TYR A 182 -7.49 16.82 5.52
CA TYR A 182 -7.64 16.64 6.96
C TYR A 182 -9.11 16.87 7.37
N PRO A 183 -9.68 16.05 8.24
CA PRO A 183 -9.13 14.85 8.86
C PRO A 183 -9.15 13.63 7.89
N PRO A 184 -8.19 12.68 8.00
CA PRO A 184 -8.11 11.51 7.13
C PRO A 184 -9.38 10.66 7.07
N SER A 185 -10.07 10.51 8.19
CA SER A 185 -11.31 9.73 8.28
C SER A 185 -12.42 10.27 7.35
N GLU A 186 -12.57 11.60 7.27
CA GLU A 186 -13.51 12.23 6.35
C GLU A 186 -13.06 12.06 4.89
N TRP A 187 -11.75 12.13 4.65
CA TRP A 187 -11.20 11.90 3.32
C TRP A 187 -11.48 10.49 2.81
N PHE A 188 -11.17 9.45 3.57
CA PHE A 188 -11.46 8.07 3.17
C PHE A 188 -12.97 7.85 2.96
N THR A 189 -13.81 8.44 3.81
CA THR A 189 -15.27 8.39 3.66
C THR A 189 -15.73 9.06 2.36
N LYS A 190 -15.20 10.23 2.05
CA LYS A 190 -15.47 10.97 0.81
C LYS A 190 -15.06 10.16 -0.41
N GLU A 191 -13.91 9.52 -0.38
CA GLU A 191 -13.40 8.68 -1.47
C GLU A 191 -14.03 7.27 -1.48
N ARG A 192 -14.98 6.99 -0.56
CA ARG A 192 -15.73 5.72 -0.47
C ARG A 192 -14.82 4.50 -0.37
N TRP A 193 -13.76 4.61 0.42
CA TRP A 193 -12.86 3.47 0.68
C TRP A 193 -13.65 2.30 1.31
N PRO A 194 -13.67 1.08 0.70
CA PRO A 194 -14.65 0.06 1.06
C PRO A 194 -14.20 -0.95 2.13
N THR A 195 -12.95 -0.88 2.58
CA THR A 195 -12.37 -1.86 3.51
C THR A 195 -11.91 -1.20 4.82
N ASP A 196 -11.42 -2.00 5.75
CA ASP A 196 -10.95 -1.53 7.04
C ASP A 196 -9.78 -0.56 6.92
N ILE A 197 -9.81 0.48 7.76
CA ILE A 197 -8.79 1.52 7.83
C ILE A 197 -8.24 1.53 9.24
N PHE A 198 -7.00 1.08 9.40
CA PHE A 198 -6.25 1.23 10.63
C PHE A 198 -5.67 2.63 10.76
N VAL A 199 -5.60 3.12 11.98
CA VAL A 199 -5.05 4.45 12.26
C VAL A 199 -3.71 4.31 12.96
N ASP A 200 -2.68 4.82 12.32
CA ASP A 200 -1.33 4.86 12.89
C ASP A 200 -1.25 5.88 14.04
N ASN A 201 -0.22 5.77 14.86
CA ASN A 201 0.03 6.73 15.93
C ASN A 201 0.83 7.94 15.42
N GLN A 202 1.06 8.91 16.30
CA GLN A 202 1.77 10.14 15.97
C GLN A 202 3.23 9.89 15.53
N ASP A 203 3.84 8.84 16.04
CA ASP A 203 5.22 8.45 15.71
C ASP A 203 5.33 7.63 14.43
N ASN A 204 4.19 7.25 13.83
CA ASN A 204 4.08 6.42 12.62
C ASN A 204 4.71 5.03 12.79
N ASP A 205 4.56 4.43 13.97
CA ASP A 205 5.19 3.17 14.34
C ASP A 205 4.78 2.01 13.43
N LEU A 206 3.50 1.98 13.00
CA LEU A 206 3.01 0.93 12.12
C LEU A 206 3.64 1.04 10.72
N ALA A 207 3.67 2.23 10.15
CA ALA A 207 4.32 2.47 8.87
C ALA A 207 5.81 2.17 8.92
N ALA A 208 6.50 2.58 10.00
CA ALA A 208 7.92 2.30 10.22
C ALA A 208 8.17 0.79 10.35
N ALA A 209 7.34 0.06 11.11
CA ALA A 209 7.47 -1.38 11.29
C ALA A 209 7.33 -2.17 9.97
N TYR A 210 6.51 -1.67 9.04
CA TYR A 210 6.33 -2.25 7.71
C TYR A 210 7.33 -1.72 6.67
N GLY A 211 8.36 -0.98 7.10
CA GLY A 211 9.45 -0.53 6.24
C GLY A 211 9.03 0.49 5.18
N LEU A 212 8.11 1.39 5.53
CA LEU A 212 7.61 2.42 4.60
C LEU A 212 8.77 3.24 4.04
N ALA A 213 8.90 3.23 2.70
CA ALA A 213 9.94 3.95 1.95
C ALA A 213 9.43 5.25 1.29
N GLY A 214 8.12 5.34 1.02
CA GLY A 214 7.50 6.50 0.38
C GLY A 214 6.01 6.27 0.15
N PHE A 215 5.25 7.32 -0.17
CA PHE A 215 3.80 7.27 -0.32
C PHE A 215 3.35 7.32 -1.78
N PRO A 216 2.22 6.64 -2.11
CA PRO A 216 1.58 5.53 -1.38
C PRO A 216 2.53 4.35 -1.23
N TYR A 217 2.26 3.44 -0.31
CA TYR A 217 3.09 2.25 -0.11
C TYR A 217 2.21 1.02 0.06
N TRP A 218 2.54 -0.05 -0.67
CA TRP A 218 1.82 -1.30 -0.61
C TRP A 218 2.72 -2.44 -0.18
N VAL A 219 2.19 -3.30 0.68
CA VAL A 219 2.84 -4.53 1.14
C VAL A 219 1.88 -5.70 0.94
N LEU A 220 2.33 -6.73 0.24
CA LEU A 220 1.62 -8.00 0.12
C LEU A 220 2.27 -9.03 1.03
N VAL A 221 1.47 -9.57 1.94
CA VAL A 221 1.84 -10.60 2.91
C VAL A 221 1.09 -11.89 2.54
N ASP A 222 1.82 -13.00 2.37
CA ASP A 222 1.24 -14.30 2.05
C ASP A 222 0.61 -14.98 3.29
N ALA A 223 -0.07 -16.11 3.06
CA ALA A 223 -0.73 -16.88 4.11
C ALA A 223 0.23 -17.45 5.18
N THR A 224 1.53 -17.41 4.97
CA THR A 224 2.55 -17.81 5.95
C THR A 224 3.11 -16.63 6.75
N GLY A 225 2.59 -15.44 6.50
CA GLY A 225 3.02 -14.20 7.13
C GLY A 225 4.26 -13.55 6.50
N ARG A 226 4.69 -14.01 5.33
CA ARG A 226 5.88 -13.45 4.67
C ARG A 226 5.53 -12.36 3.70
N VAL A 227 6.33 -11.32 3.70
CA VAL A 227 6.28 -10.25 2.71
C VAL A 227 6.76 -10.78 1.37
N VAL A 228 5.89 -10.78 0.37
CA VAL A 228 6.17 -11.30 -0.98
C VAL A 228 6.19 -10.22 -2.05
N HIS A 229 5.66 -9.04 -1.75
CA HIS A 229 5.76 -7.87 -2.62
C HIS A 229 5.73 -6.58 -1.82
N ARG A 230 6.47 -5.58 -2.28
CA ARG A 230 6.42 -4.20 -1.78
C ARG A 230 6.56 -3.22 -2.94
N SER A 231 5.80 -2.12 -2.88
CA SER A 231 5.94 -1.03 -3.85
C SER A 231 5.73 0.32 -3.18
N SER A 232 6.55 1.29 -3.57
CA SER A 232 6.40 2.69 -3.22
C SER A 232 6.07 3.51 -4.45
N GLY A 233 5.20 4.49 -4.28
CA GLY A 233 4.72 5.33 -5.36
C GLY A 233 3.38 4.87 -5.91
N GLU A 234 2.78 5.74 -6.70
CA GLU A 234 1.42 5.60 -7.22
C GLU A 234 1.30 4.43 -8.21
N LEU A 235 0.36 3.54 -7.95
CA LEU A 235 -0.02 2.46 -8.86
C LEU A 235 -1.06 2.94 -9.89
N THR A 236 -0.94 2.46 -11.12
CA THR A 236 -2.02 2.55 -12.08
C THR A 236 -3.14 1.56 -11.71
N GLU A 237 -4.32 1.74 -12.31
CA GLU A 237 -5.44 0.80 -12.14
C GLU A 237 -5.07 -0.64 -12.54
N GLU A 238 -4.33 -0.80 -13.65
CA GLU A 238 -3.85 -2.08 -14.13
C GLU A 238 -2.85 -2.73 -13.15
N GLN A 239 -1.90 -1.93 -12.62
CA GLN A 239 -0.93 -2.42 -11.64
C GLN A 239 -1.59 -2.86 -10.34
N PHE A 240 -2.59 -2.09 -9.87
CA PHE A 240 -3.36 -2.47 -8.68
C PHE A 240 -4.16 -3.76 -8.93
N GLY A 241 -4.84 -3.88 -10.07
CA GLY A 241 -5.54 -5.10 -10.46
C GLY A 241 -4.63 -6.32 -10.50
N TYR A 242 -3.43 -6.19 -11.11
CA TYR A 242 -2.43 -7.25 -11.10
C TYR A 242 -1.99 -7.64 -9.66
N LEU A 243 -1.81 -6.65 -8.79
CA LEU A 243 -1.42 -6.91 -7.40
C LEU A 243 -2.51 -7.66 -6.62
N VAL A 244 -3.79 -7.36 -6.89
CA VAL A 244 -4.93 -8.09 -6.32
C VAL A 244 -4.99 -9.52 -6.87
N GLU A 245 -4.82 -9.73 -8.17
CA GLU A 245 -4.77 -11.06 -8.79
C GLU A 245 -3.61 -11.90 -8.21
N LEU A 246 -2.44 -11.31 -8.03
CA LEU A 246 -1.31 -11.96 -7.38
C LEU A 246 -1.66 -12.37 -5.95
N ALA A 247 -2.27 -11.49 -5.16
CA ALA A 247 -2.69 -11.77 -3.79
C ALA A 247 -3.70 -12.93 -3.73
N ILE A 248 -4.72 -12.94 -4.60
CA ILE A 248 -5.70 -14.04 -4.71
C ILE A 248 -5.02 -15.35 -5.06
N SER A 249 -4.02 -15.34 -5.95
CA SER A 249 -3.28 -16.56 -6.34
C SER A 249 -2.52 -17.21 -5.18
N LEU A 250 -2.18 -16.43 -4.15
CA LEU A 250 -1.48 -16.86 -2.94
C LEU A 250 -2.44 -17.32 -1.82
N ALA A 251 -3.74 -17.05 -1.96
CA ALA A 251 -4.72 -17.44 -0.97
C ALA A 251 -4.85 -18.99 -0.90
N PRO A 252 -5.05 -19.54 0.31
CA PRO A 252 -5.28 -20.96 0.48
C PRO A 252 -6.51 -21.40 -0.35
N LYS A 253 -6.35 -22.39 -1.20
CA LYS A 253 -7.49 -22.96 -1.93
C LYS A 253 -8.41 -23.63 -0.91
N LEU A 254 -9.67 -23.23 -0.89
CA LEU A 254 -10.68 -23.93 -0.10
C LEU A 254 -10.75 -25.38 -0.58
N ALA A 255 -10.53 -26.32 0.34
CA ALA A 255 -10.56 -27.76 0.09
C ALA A 255 -12.00 -28.27 -0.11
#